data_537c068ae063f7421c098ce6680ba7d3
#
_entry.id   537c068ae063f7421c098ce6680ba7d3
#
_cell.length_a   1.000
_cell.length_b   1.000
_cell.length_c   1.000
_cell.angle_alpha   90.00
_cell.angle_beta   90.00
_cell.angle_gamma   90.00
#
_symmetry.space_group_name_H-M   'P 1'
#
loop_
_entity.id
_entity.type
_entity.pdbx_description
1 polymer ?
#
loop_
_entity_poly.entity_id
_entity_poly.type
_entity_poly.pdbx_seq_one_letter_code
_entity_poly.pdbx_strand_id
1 'polypeptide(L)'
;MADNVYDAIVVGSGISGGWAAKELAEKGLKVLMLERGRNIEHIKDYVNAHNEAWNYPHRDLATQEMKELEPVIKRDYPLNESTYGMWESHQTSPYVEKKRFDWYRGYHVGGRSLLWGRQSYRLNEEDFLANAKEGVGVDWPIRYNDL
;
A
#
# COMPACT_ATOMS: atom_id res chain seq x y z
N MET A 1 7.96 -34.61 -13.95
CA MET A 1 7.95 -33.19 -13.57
C MET A 1 7.44 -33.16 -12.14
N ALA A 2 8.14 -32.55 -11.22
CA ALA A 2 7.62 -32.45 -9.84
C ALA A 2 6.41 -31.51 -9.90
N ASP A 3 5.24 -32.03 -9.54
CA ASP A 3 4.04 -31.21 -9.44
C ASP A 3 4.29 -30.14 -8.37
N ASN A 4 4.28 -28.87 -8.79
CA ASN A 4 4.36 -27.75 -7.85
C ASN A 4 3.00 -27.60 -7.14
N VAL A 5 2.74 -28.53 -6.21
CA VAL A 5 1.57 -28.47 -5.34
C VAL A 5 1.90 -27.56 -4.15
N TYR A 6 1.01 -26.63 -3.85
CA TYR A 6 1.08 -25.71 -2.71
C TYR A 6 -0.12 -25.94 -1.81
N ASP A 7 0.07 -25.80 -0.51
CA ASP A 7 -1.00 -25.92 0.48
C ASP A 7 -1.85 -24.64 0.55
N ALA A 8 -1.25 -23.50 0.24
CA ALA A 8 -1.94 -22.22 0.23
C ALA A 8 -1.39 -21.28 -0.85
N ILE A 9 -2.26 -20.43 -1.36
CA ILE A 9 -1.91 -19.35 -2.29
C ILE A 9 -2.30 -18.02 -1.64
N VAL A 10 -1.34 -17.12 -1.50
CA VAL A 10 -1.54 -15.75 -1.01
C VAL A 10 -1.42 -14.79 -2.19
N VAL A 11 -2.45 -13.99 -2.44
CA VAL A 11 -2.47 -13.01 -3.53
C VAL A 11 -2.21 -11.61 -2.97
N GLY A 12 -1.08 -11.05 -3.35
CA GLY A 12 -0.58 -9.76 -2.88
C GLY A 12 0.38 -9.88 -1.69
N SER A 13 1.49 -9.17 -1.76
CA SER A 13 2.55 -9.15 -0.74
C SER A 13 2.50 -7.92 0.19
N GLY A 14 1.38 -7.21 0.22
CA GLY A 14 1.17 -6.09 1.13
C GLY A 14 1.15 -6.53 2.60
N ILE A 15 0.87 -5.61 3.51
CA ILE A 15 0.89 -5.85 4.96
C ILE A 15 0.09 -7.10 5.33
N SER A 16 -1.16 -7.22 4.88
CA SER A 16 -2.02 -8.37 5.20
C SER A 16 -1.52 -9.68 4.58
N GLY A 17 -1.15 -9.65 3.29
CA GLY A 17 -0.67 -10.86 2.60
C GLY A 17 0.69 -11.33 3.12
N GLY A 18 1.58 -10.41 3.45
CA GLY A 18 2.87 -10.73 4.06
C GLY A 18 2.70 -11.45 5.41
N TRP A 19 1.82 -10.96 6.28
CA TRP A 19 1.49 -11.62 7.55
C TRP A 19 0.82 -12.97 7.34
N ALA A 20 -0.16 -13.07 6.43
CA ALA A 20 -0.81 -14.34 6.13
C ALA A 20 0.19 -15.40 5.65
N ALA A 21 1.07 -15.03 4.72
CA ALA A 21 2.11 -15.94 4.22
C ALA A 21 3.08 -16.36 5.31
N LYS A 22 3.52 -15.43 6.17
CA LYS A 22 4.37 -15.71 7.32
C LYS A 22 3.72 -16.74 8.24
N GLU A 23 2.52 -16.48 8.71
CA GLU A 23 1.80 -17.36 9.64
C GLU A 23 1.56 -18.76 9.07
N LEU A 24 1.21 -18.86 7.79
CA LEU A 24 1.01 -20.14 7.11
C LEU A 24 2.34 -20.92 6.97
N ALA A 25 3.40 -20.23 6.57
CA ALA A 25 4.72 -20.86 6.41
C ALA A 25 5.32 -21.32 7.74
N GLU A 26 5.17 -20.53 8.81
CA GLU A 26 5.63 -20.90 10.16
C GLU A 26 4.85 -22.10 10.74
N LYS A 27 3.64 -22.34 10.27
CA LYS A 27 2.85 -23.55 10.56
C LYS A 27 3.23 -24.75 9.69
N GLY A 28 4.26 -24.63 8.84
CA GLY A 28 4.79 -25.69 8.02
C GLY A 28 4.10 -25.88 6.67
N LEU A 29 3.22 -24.98 6.27
CA LEU A 29 2.54 -25.06 4.98
C LEU A 29 3.45 -24.56 3.86
N LYS A 30 3.36 -25.20 2.69
CA LYS A 30 4.03 -24.75 1.45
C LYS A 30 3.19 -23.67 0.81
N VAL A 31 3.63 -22.42 0.93
CA VAL A 31 2.88 -21.24 0.48
C VAL A 31 3.41 -20.72 -0.84
N LEU A 32 2.52 -20.44 -1.79
CA LEU A 32 2.80 -19.65 -2.99
C LEU A 32 2.27 -18.23 -2.78
N MET A 33 3.15 -17.23 -2.86
CA MET A 33 2.75 -15.83 -2.88
C MET A 33 2.83 -15.28 -4.29
N LEU A 34 1.74 -14.68 -4.77
CA LEU A 34 1.63 -14.02 -6.07
C LEU A 34 1.59 -12.51 -5.85
N GLU A 35 2.48 -11.79 -6.51
CA GLU A 35 2.54 -10.33 -6.48
C GLU A 35 2.52 -9.78 -7.90
N ARG A 36 1.72 -8.73 -8.16
CA ARG A 36 1.66 -8.09 -9.48
C ARG A 36 2.67 -6.96 -9.63
N GLY A 37 3.11 -6.39 -8.52
CA GLY A 37 3.99 -5.23 -8.48
C GLY A 37 5.45 -5.62 -8.68
N ARG A 38 6.24 -4.63 -9.07
CA ARG A 38 7.70 -4.78 -9.21
C ARG A 38 8.38 -4.91 -7.86
N ASN A 39 9.52 -5.56 -7.81
CA ASN A 39 10.38 -5.49 -6.64
C ASN A 39 10.98 -4.08 -6.53
N ILE A 40 11.04 -3.55 -5.31
CA ILE A 40 11.72 -2.30 -4.97
C ILE A 40 12.99 -2.64 -4.20
N GLU A 41 14.13 -2.40 -4.81
CA GLU A 41 15.41 -2.59 -4.16
C GLU A 41 15.78 -1.35 -3.35
N HIS A 42 16.01 -1.54 -2.06
CA HIS A 42 16.42 -0.48 -1.15
C HIS A 42 17.62 0.30 -1.70
N ILE A 43 17.55 1.62 -1.65
CA ILE A 43 18.54 2.58 -2.16
C ILE A 43 18.58 2.64 -3.70
N LYS A 44 18.56 1.53 -4.42
CA LYS A 44 18.66 1.55 -5.90
C LYS A 44 17.47 2.21 -6.57
N ASP A 45 16.26 1.88 -6.10
CA ASP A 45 15.02 2.39 -6.72
C ASP A 45 14.55 3.71 -6.12
N TYR A 46 15.19 4.17 -5.04
CA TYR A 46 14.90 5.45 -4.41
C TYR A 46 16.18 6.09 -3.82
N VAL A 47 17.16 6.26 -4.67
CA VAL A 47 18.47 6.87 -4.34
C VAL A 47 18.35 8.25 -3.71
N ASN A 48 17.27 8.94 -3.99
CA ASN A 48 17.01 10.30 -3.54
C ASN A 48 16.22 10.39 -2.23
N ALA A 49 15.94 9.26 -1.56
CA ALA A 49 15.10 9.22 -0.36
C ALA A 49 15.66 10.04 0.82
N HIS A 50 16.94 10.34 0.82
CA HIS A 50 17.60 11.17 1.84
C HIS A 50 17.90 12.59 1.36
N ASN A 51 17.49 12.94 0.14
CA ASN A 51 17.65 14.29 -0.36
C ASN A 51 16.69 15.23 0.36
N GLU A 52 17.23 16.40 0.71
CA GLU A 52 16.40 17.48 1.21
C GLU A 52 15.61 18.12 0.05
N ALA A 53 14.47 18.73 0.36
CA ALA A 53 13.59 19.31 -0.66
C ALA A 53 14.30 20.26 -1.62
N TRP A 54 15.27 21.04 -1.14
CA TRP A 54 16.03 21.98 -1.98
C TRP A 54 17.01 21.32 -2.96
N ASN A 55 17.27 20.02 -2.82
CA ASN A 55 18.12 19.26 -3.75
C ASN A 55 17.33 18.75 -4.97
N TYR A 56 16.03 18.90 -4.98
CA TYR A 56 15.19 18.57 -6.12
C TYR A 56 14.99 19.79 -7.03
N PRO A 57 14.88 19.59 -8.36
CA PRO A 57 14.71 20.66 -9.33
C PRO A 57 13.53 21.59 -9.00
N HIS A 58 12.43 21.05 -8.48
CA HIS A 58 11.22 21.79 -8.13
C HIS A 58 10.97 21.76 -6.62
N ARG A 59 12.03 21.63 -5.80
CA ARG A 59 11.96 21.62 -4.34
C ARG A 59 11.02 20.55 -3.78
N ASP A 60 11.04 19.37 -4.40
CA ASP A 60 10.17 18.24 -4.09
C ASP A 60 8.67 18.56 -4.21
N LEU A 61 8.30 19.49 -5.06
CA LEU A 61 6.91 19.80 -5.36
C LEU A 61 6.48 19.09 -6.65
N ALA A 62 5.23 18.68 -6.71
CA ALA A 62 4.65 18.14 -7.93
C ALA A 62 4.59 19.23 -9.02
N THR A 63 5.17 18.95 -10.19
CA THR A 63 5.11 19.84 -11.34
C THR A 63 3.71 19.91 -11.95
N GLN A 64 3.45 20.91 -12.77
CA GLN A 64 2.20 21.00 -13.50
C GLN A 64 2.00 19.80 -14.44
N GLU A 65 3.07 19.37 -15.10
CA GLU A 65 3.05 18.19 -15.96
C GLU A 65 2.67 16.91 -15.19
N MET A 66 3.28 16.66 -14.02
CA MET A 66 2.91 15.53 -13.15
C MET A 66 1.43 15.57 -12.78
N LYS A 67 0.90 16.75 -12.45
CA LYS A 67 -0.51 16.92 -12.09
C LYS A 67 -1.47 16.69 -13.25
N GLU A 68 -1.06 16.99 -14.45
CA GLU A 68 -1.85 16.76 -15.67
C GLU A 68 -1.87 15.27 -16.04
N LEU A 69 -0.73 14.60 -15.94
CA LEU A 69 -0.61 13.17 -16.20
C LEU A 69 -1.35 12.31 -15.16
N GLU A 70 -1.43 12.79 -13.92
CA GLU A 70 -1.98 12.01 -12.79
C GLU A 70 -3.22 12.67 -12.16
N PRO A 71 -4.37 12.62 -12.84
CA PRO A 71 -5.59 13.34 -12.42
C PRO A 71 -6.17 12.86 -11.10
N VAL A 72 -5.82 11.65 -10.65
CA VAL A 72 -6.26 11.08 -9.38
C VAL A 72 -5.26 11.41 -8.28
N ILE A 73 -4.00 11.03 -8.48
CA ILE A 73 -2.96 11.16 -7.44
C ILE A 73 -2.67 12.62 -7.08
N LYS A 74 -2.86 13.55 -8.04
CA LYS A 74 -2.68 14.99 -7.78
C LYS A 74 -3.54 15.56 -6.64
N ARG A 75 -4.54 14.82 -6.20
CA ARG A 75 -5.41 15.19 -5.08
C ARG A 75 -4.86 14.73 -3.74
N ASP A 76 -3.83 13.91 -3.78
CA ASP A 76 -3.18 13.39 -2.58
C ASP A 76 -1.91 14.21 -2.29
N TYR A 77 -1.72 14.57 -1.02
CA TYR A 77 -0.62 15.41 -0.58
C TYR A 77 0.78 14.81 -0.84
N PRO A 78 0.98 13.48 -0.88
CA PRO A 78 2.30 12.92 -1.12
C PRO A 78 2.70 12.83 -2.59
N LEU A 79 1.96 13.42 -3.53
CA LEU A 79 2.44 13.57 -4.90
C LEU A 79 3.49 14.67 -4.96
N ASN A 80 4.74 14.26 -5.08
CA ASN A 80 5.90 15.14 -5.21
C ASN A 80 6.99 14.47 -6.06
N GLU A 81 8.12 15.16 -6.30
CA GLU A 81 9.18 14.62 -7.15
C GLU A 81 9.78 13.32 -6.57
N SER A 82 9.96 13.26 -5.25
CA SER A 82 10.57 12.10 -4.59
C SER A 82 9.70 10.86 -4.60
N THR A 83 8.38 11.01 -4.62
CA THR A 83 7.43 9.90 -4.55
C THR A 83 6.77 9.55 -5.88
N TYR A 84 6.90 10.38 -6.91
CA TYR A 84 6.20 10.24 -8.18
C TYR A 84 6.31 8.83 -8.77
N GLY A 85 7.52 8.27 -8.81
CA GLY A 85 7.76 6.93 -9.35
C GLY A 85 7.27 5.76 -8.49
N MET A 86 6.74 6.03 -7.29
CA MET A 86 6.22 5.02 -6.37
C MET A 86 4.70 4.81 -6.50
N TRP A 87 4.01 5.75 -7.15
CA TRP A 87 2.58 5.65 -7.38
C TRP A 87 2.29 4.90 -8.68
N GLU A 88 1.19 4.15 -8.67
CA GLU A 88 0.67 3.54 -9.90
C GLU A 88 -0.05 4.58 -10.73
N SER A 89 0.45 4.79 -11.94
CA SER A 89 -0.09 5.79 -12.85
C SER A 89 -1.50 5.41 -13.35
N HIS A 90 -2.38 6.41 -13.42
CA HIS A 90 -3.68 6.25 -14.06
C HIS A 90 -3.56 5.99 -15.58
N GLN A 91 -2.47 6.42 -16.20
CA GLN A 91 -2.20 6.22 -17.62
C GLN A 91 -1.96 4.74 -17.94
N THR A 92 -1.23 4.04 -17.09
CA THR A 92 -0.86 2.63 -17.28
C THR A 92 -1.90 1.66 -16.70
N SER A 93 -2.60 2.07 -15.66
CA SER A 93 -3.57 1.26 -14.95
C SER A 93 -4.86 2.04 -14.68
N PRO A 94 -5.61 2.42 -15.71
CA PRO A 94 -6.87 3.11 -15.54
C PRO A 94 -7.89 2.21 -14.81
N TYR A 95 -8.82 2.83 -14.10
CA TYR A 95 -9.96 2.15 -13.52
C TYR A 95 -11.25 2.87 -13.84
N VAL A 96 -12.36 2.13 -13.83
CA VAL A 96 -13.69 2.66 -14.06
C VAL A 96 -14.43 2.73 -12.74
N GLU A 97 -14.83 3.93 -12.34
CA GLU A 97 -15.61 4.16 -11.14
C GLU A 97 -17.11 4.24 -11.45
N LYS A 98 -17.94 3.51 -10.70
CA LYS A 98 -19.41 3.62 -10.75
C LYS A 98 -19.91 4.74 -9.83
N LYS A 99 -19.18 4.99 -8.74
CA LYS A 99 -19.32 6.14 -7.84
C LYS A 99 -17.96 6.78 -7.70
N ARG A 100 -17.95 8.09 -7.50
CA ARG A 100 -16.72 8.86 -7.35
C ARG A 100 -15.82 8.25 -6.27
N PHE A 101 -14.59 7.86 -6.67
CA PHE A 101 -13.61 7.25 -5.80
C PHE A 101 -12.19 7.55 -6.27
N ASP A 102 -11.35 8.09 -5.40
CA ASP A 102 -9.93 8.32 -5.66
C ASP A 102 -9.12 7.13 -5.17
N TRP A 103 -8.67 6.29 -6.08
CA TRP A 103 -7.91 5.10 -5.75
C TRP A 103 -6.41 5.35 -5.87
N TYR A 104 -5.78 5.67 -4.74
CA TYR A 104 -4.33 5.83 -4.64
C TYR A 104 -3.67 4.45 -4.53
N ARG A 105 -2.87 4.09 -5.53
CA ARG A 105 -2.30 2.74 -5.68
C ARG A 105 -0.79 2.79 -5.74
N GLY A 106 -0.17 1.75 -5.19
CA GLY A 106 1.25 1.46 -5.39
C GLY A 106 1.41 -0.04 -5.58
N TYR A 107 1.94 -0.44 -6.74
CA TYR A 107 2.12 -1.85 -7.09
C TYR A 107 3.58 -2.23 -6.96
N HIS A 108 3.94 -2.71 -5.77
CA HIS A 108 5.28 -3.19 -5.45
C HIS A 108 5.21 -4.41 -4.55
N VAL A 109 6.28 -5.19 -4.51
CA VAL A 109 6.51 -6.15 -3.45
C VAL A 109 6.49 -5.40 -2.12
N GLY A 110 5.65 -5.84 -1.17
CA GLY A 110 5.35 -5.12 0.06
C GLY A 110 4.15 -4.16 -0.04
N GLY A 111 3.60 -3.94 -1.24
CA GLY A 111 2.41 -3.13 -1.46
C GLY A 111 2.59 -1.69 -1.00
N ARG A 112 1.53 -1.09 -0.45
CA ARG A 112 1.53 0.29 0.01
C ARG A 112 2.34 0.55 1.29
N SER A 113 2.97 -0.47 1.87
CA SER A 113 3.85 -0.29 3.03
C SER A 113 5.05 0.63 2.74
N LEU A 114 5.37 0.86 1.46
CA LEU A 114 6.39 1.81 1.03
C LEU A 114 5.90 3.26 0.92
N LEU A 115 4.58 3.47 0.94
CA LEU A 115 3.95 4.78 0.65
C LEU A 115 3.25 5.42 1.86
N TRP A 116 3.15 4.72 2.98
CA TRP A 116 2.46 5.26 4.16
C TRP A 116 3.40 6.11 5.02
N GLY A 117 2.84 7.03 5.79
CA GLY A 117 3.61 7.94 6.65
C GLY A 117 4.31 7.29 7.85
N ARG A 118 4.20 5.97 8.01
CA ARG A 118 4.83 5.17 9.09
C ARG A 118 4.46 5.59 10.50
N GLN A 119 3.28 6.19 10.65
CA GLN A 119 2.70 6.48 11.94
C GLN A 119 1.75 5.34 12.32
N SER A 120 2.00 4.75 13.48
CA SER A 120 1.14 3.75 14.08
C SER A 120 0.80 4.18 15.50
N TYR A 121 -0.48 4.24 15.79
CA TYR A 121 -0.99 4.52 17.13
C TYR A 121 -1.56 3.24 17.71
N ARG A 122 -1.41 3.08 19.02
CA ARG A 122 -2.09 2.00 19.71
C ARG A 122 -3.58 2.34 19.76
N LEU A 123 -4.40 1.48 19.18
CA LEU A 123 -5.85 1.57 19.30
C LEU A 123 -6.28 1.33 20.74
N ASN A 124 -7.43 1.85 21.12
CA ASN A 124 -8.09 1.61 22.40
C ASN A 124 -9.42 0.88 22.19
N GLU A 125 -10.11 0.52 23.26
CA GLU A 125 -11.39 -0.20 23.15
C GLU A 125 -12.44 0.60 22.38
N GLU A 126 -12.47 1.92 22.51
CA GLU A 126 -13.44 2.77 21.79
C GLU A 126 -13.26 2.72 20.27
N ASP A 127 -12.01 2.58 19.79
CA ASP A 127 -11.74 2.44 18.36
C ASP A 127 -12.39 1.18 17.77
N PHE A 128 -12.44 0.09 18.55
CA PHE A 128 -13.09 -1.17 18.14
C PHE A 128 -14.61 -1.12 18.27
N LEU A 129 -15.15 -0.31 19.17
CA LEU A 129 -16.58 -0.20 19.44
C LEU A 129 -17.27 0.89 18.62
N ALA A 130 -16.53 1.81 18.01
CA ALA A 130 -17.07 3.00 17.37
C ALA A 130 -18.15 2.67 16.33
N ASN A 131 -17.90 1.72 15.43
CA ASN A 131 -18.87 1.35 14.41
C ASN A 131 -20.17 0.80 15.01
N ALA A 132 -20.07 -0.04 16.03
CA ALA A 132 -21.24 -0.60 16.69
C ALA A 132 -22.03 0.48 17.45
N LYS A 133 -21.35 1.40 18.13
CA LYS A 133 -21.98 2.49 18.91
C LYS A 133 -22.66 3.52 18.02
N GLU A 134 -22.02 3.86 16.90
CA GLU A 134 -22.52 4.87 15.98
C GLU A 134 -23.50 4.31 14.93
N GLY A 135 -23.58 2.99 14.81
CA GLY A 135 -24.43 2.33 13.81
C GLY A 135 -23.94 2.58 12.36
N VAL A 136 -22.65 2.83 12.17
CA VAL A 136 -22.03 3.13 10.88
C VAL A 136 -21.04 2.02 10.50
N GLY A 137 -21.08 1.58 9.23
CA GLY A 137 -20.17 0.56 8.74
C GLY A 137 -20.46 -0.83 9.33
N VAL A 138 -19.42 -1.63 9.46
CA VAL A 138 -19.46 -2.99 10.01
C VAL A 138 -18.70 -3.01 11.32
N ASP A 139 -19.27 -3.62 12.33
CA ASP A 139 -18.59 -3.80 13.61
C ASP A 139 -17.33 -4.64 13.45
N TRP A 140 -16.30 -4.34 14.24
CA TRP A 140 -15.08 -5.12 14.24
C TRP A 140 -15.34 -6.51 14.82
N PRO A 141 -14.80 -7.58 14.21
CA PRO A 141 -14.96 -8.94 14.74
C PRO A 141 -14.05 -9.23 15.94
N ILE A 142 -13.28 -8.25 16.39
CA ILE A 142 -12.34 -8.33 17.52
C ILE A 142 -12.51 -7.13 18.45
N ARG A 143 -11.99 -7.26 19.66
CA ARG A 143 -11.93 -6.20 20.69
C ARG A 143 -10.49 -6.02 21.14
N TYR A 144 -10.22 -4.96 21.87
CA TYR A 144 -8.88 -4.65 22.36
C TYR A 144 -8.24 -5.80 23.14
N ASN A 145 -9.01 -6.51 23.93
CA ASN A 145 -8.51 -7.64 24.74
C ASN A 145 -8.24 -8.92 23.93
N ASP A 146 -8.59 -8.93 22.65
CA ASP A 146 -8.30 -10.07 21.75
C ASP A 146 -6.88 -9.95 21.12
N LEU A 147 -6.20 -8.81 21.35
CA LEU A 147 -4.86 -8.51 20.87
C LEU A 147 -3.83 -8.70 21.97
#